data_aece18caaf3b827a5e8d5da41a1c1413
#
_entry.id   aece18caaf3b827a5e8d5da41a1c1413
#
_cell.length_a   1.000
_cell.length_b   1.000
_cell.length_c   1.000
_cell.angle_alpha   90.00
_cell.angle_beta   90.00
_cell.angle_gamma   90.00
#
_symmetry.space_group_name_H-M   'P 1'
#
loop_
_entity.id
_entity.type
_entity.pdbx_description
1 polymer ?
#
loop_
_entity_poly.entity_id
_entity_poly.type
_entity_poly.pdbx_seq_one_letter_code
_entity_poly.pdbx_strand_id
1 'polypeptide(L)'
;MIEVRKAINPNYREYKNYALVVLNPEEEIAVYAPYKNRSLSECSLLGRAIATNLVKILGIGEIFLKNGSVSVVKGDAYDWEIIEPQVIFILESLIQNPDAELFLENKEESPKCIVMRYLNPFCRSYHLNRLVYPGNSWGSILEEYPTEKLESPIKEVVEKLRGSKMIRSITLGMYSIDIIKSRDYEWEDVETFLKSVLKELFNFPIENVLECLD
;
A
#
# COMPACT_ATOMS: atom_id res chain seq x y z
N MET A 1 4.45 18.52 20.04
CA MET A 1 5.27 17.29 19.86
C MET A 1 4.33 16.12 19.65
N ILE A 2 4.57 15.28 18.64
CA ILE A 2 3.82 14.07 18.32
C ILE A 2 4.45 12.89 19.08
N GLU A 3 3.65 12.15 19.85
CA GLU A 3 4.06 10.87 20.46
C GLU A 3 3.82 9.74 19.46
N VAL A 4 4.85 8.96 19.12
CA VAL A 4 4.73 7.82 18.19
C VAL A 4 4.64 6.52 18.98
N ARG A 5 3.61 5.73 18.74
CA ARG A 5 3.40 4.40 19.33
C ARG A 5 3.52 3.31 18.28
N LYS A 6 4.40 2.36 18.53
CA LYS A 6 4.55 1.15 17.72
C LYS A 6 3.57 0.10 18.20
N ALA A 7 2.87 -0.56 17.28
CA ALA A 7 1.99 -1.67 17.58
C ALA A 7 2.71 -3.02 17.38
N ILE A 8 2.02 -4.12 17.74
CA ILE A 8 2.50 -5.50 17.48
C ILE A 8 2.60 -5.72 15.96
N ASN A 9 1.63 -5.20 15.19
CA ASN A 9 1.73 -5.20 13.74
C ASN A 9 2.84 -4.22 13.30
N PRO A 10 3.92 -4.68 12.65
CA PRO A 10 5.06 -3.85 12.27
C PRO A 10 4.70 -2.78 11.23
N ASN A 11 3.59 -2.97 10.52
CA ASN A 11 3.11 -2.03 9.50
C ASN A 11 2.19 -0.94 10.06
N TYR A 12 1.89 -0.96 11.34
CA TYR A 12 0.99 -0.02 12.00
C TYR A 12 1.74 0.88 12.96
N ARG A 13 1.49 2.20 12.89
CA ARG A 13 1.92 3.19 13.88
C ARG A 13 0.79 4.14 14.24
N GLU A 14 0.72 4.50 15.52
CA GLU A 14 -0.20 5.49 16.06
C GLU A 14 0.56 6.74 16.47
N TYR A 15 0.07 7.88 16.03
CA TYR A 15 0.62 9.22 16.29
C TYR A 15 -0.36 9.98 17.17
N LYS A 16 0.05 10.33 18.39
CA LYS A 16 -0.79 10.97 19.40
C LYS A 16 -0.43 12.42 19.64
N ASN A 17 -1.46 13.25 19.69
CA ASN A 17 -1.36 14.62 20.14
C ASN A 17 -2.78 15.11 20.47
N TYR A 18 -2.95 15.77 21.63
CA TYR A 18 -4.26 16.30 22.04
C TYR A 18 -4.85 17.35 21.09
N ALA A 19 -4.00 18.03 20.30
CA ALA A 19 -4.43 19.00 19.31
C ALA A 19 -4.99 18.35 18.01
N LEU A 20 -4.93 17.02 17.88
CA LEU A 20 -5.49 16.28 16.76
C LEU A 20 -7.01 16.14 16.90
N VAL A 21 -7.74 17.25 16.73
CA VAL A 21 -9.21 17.24 16.65
C VAL A 21 -9.60 16.98 15.20
N VAL A 22 -9.51 15.71 14.81
CA VAL A 22 -9.58 15.27 13.39
C VAL A 22 -10.99 14.85 12.96
N LEU A 23 -11.90 14.62 13.90
CA LEU A 23 -13.28 14.22 13.64
C LEU A 23 -14.27 15.31 14.08
N ASN A 24 -15.46 15.28 13.49
CA ASN A 24 -16.60 16.03 13.96
C ASN A 24 -17.01 15.52 15.36
N PRO A 25 -17.66 16.35 16.20
CA PRO A 25 -17.89 16.03 17.62
C PRO A 25 -18.65 14.73 17.92
N GLU A 26 -19.49 14.28 16.99
CA GLU A 26 -20.33 13.09 17.15
C GLU A 26 -19.69 11.81 16.62
N GLU A 27 -18.51 11.92 16.00
CA GLU A 27 -17.84 10.79 15.35
C GLU A 27 -16.76 10.20 16.25
N GLU A 28 -16.67 8.87 16.30
CA GLU A 28 -15.69 8.16 17.13
C GLU A 28 -14.43 7.81 16.37
N ILE A 29 -14.57 7.37 15.10
CA ILE A 29 -13.46 6.95 14.25
C ILE A 29 -13.82 7.09 12.77
N ALA A 30 -12.90 7.59 11.97
CA ALA A 30 -12.97 7.55 10.51
C ALA A 30 -11.80 6.76 9.94
N VAL A 31 -12.08 5.95 8.92
CA VAL A 31 -11.06 5.17 8.20
C VAL A 31 -10.97 5.70 6.78
N TYR A 32 -9.78 6.12 6.39
CA TYR A 32 -9.49 6.56 5.05
C TYR A 32 -8.44 5.65 4.41
N ALA A 33 -8.74 5.18 3.23
CA ALA A 33 -7.78 4.48 2.40
C ALA A 33 -7.82 5.10 0.99
N PRO A 34 -6.66 5.31 0.34
CA PRO A 34 -6.58 5.98 -0.95
C PRO A 34 -7.48 5.37 -2.03
N TYR A 35 -7.74 4.07 -1.93
CA TYR A 35 -8.55 3.29 -2.87
C TYR A 35 -10.04 3.17 -2.48
N LYS A 36 -10.43 3.60 -1.28
CA LYS A 36 -11.83 3.61 -0.84
C LYS A 36 -12.35 5.02 -0.98
N ASN A 37 -13.27 5.25 -1.92
CA ASN A 37 -14.02 6.50 -2.04
C ASN A 37 -14.94 6.68 -0.84
N ARG A 38 -14.36 6.86 0.35
CA ARG A 38 -15.11 7.24 1.54
C ARG A 38 -15.18 8.75 1.61
N SER A 39 -16.37 9.22 1.92
CA SER A 39 -16.57 10.64 2.22
C SER A 39 -15.76 11.02 3.46
N LEU A 40 -15.00 12.11 3.34
CA LEU A 40 -14.36 12.74 4.49
C LEU A 40 -15.35 13.63 5.27
N SER A 41 -16.65 13.44 5.07
CA SER A 41 -17.72 14.24 5.74
C SER A 41 -17.69 14.13 7.26
N GLU A 42 -17.25 12.98 7.78
CA GLU A 42 -17.09 12.71 9.22
C GLU A 42 -15.90 13.45 9.83
N CYS A 43 -14.99 13.93 8.98
CA CYS A 43 -13.78 14.59 9.41
C CYS A 43 -13.94 16.10 9.58
N SER A 44 -13.28 16.66 10.59
CA SER A 44 -13.07 18.09 10.74
C SER A 44 -12.21 18.65 9.58
N LEU A 45 -12.07 19.96 9.49
CA LEU A 45 -11.16 20.59 8.53
C LEU A 45 -9.73 20.01 8.66
N LEU A 46 -9.21 19.94 9.88
CA LEU A 46 -7.90 19.36 10.17
C LEU A 46 -7.83 17.89 9.75
N GLY A 47 -8.84 17.09 10.06
CA GLY A 47 -8.88 15.67 9.69
C GLY A 47 -8.85 15.45 8.17
N ARG A 48 -9.59 16.26 7.41
CA ARG A 48 -9.55 16.23 5.94
C ARG A 48 -8.18 16.60 5.39
N ALA A 49 -7.61 17.69 5.91
CA ALA A 49 -6.27 18.13 5.49
C ALA A 49 -5.22 17.06 5.78
N ILE A 50 -5.25 16.42 6.95
CA ILE A 50 -4.35 15.32 7.31
C ILE A 50 -4.54 14.14 6.36
N ALA A 51 -5.77 13.64 6.18
CA ALA A 51 -6.04 12.50 5.32
C ALA A 51 -5.54 12.73 3.89
N THR A 52 -5.89 13.88 3.30
CA THR A 52 -5.52 14.22 1.91
C THR A 52 -4.03 14.43 1.70
N ASN A 53 -3.27 14.81 2.73
CA ASN A 53 -1.83 14.93 2.61
C ASN A 53 -1.10 13.62 2.90
N LEU A 54 -1.55 12.83 3.90
CA LEU A 54 -0.93 11.56 4.21
C LEU A 54 -1.00 10.56 3.05
N VAL A 55 -2.09 10.53 2.28
CA VAL A 55 -2.20 9.63 1.12
C VAL A 55 -1.24 9.96 -0.03
N LYS A 56 -0.63 11.14 -0.03
CA LYS A 56 0.40 11.51 -1.00
C LYS A 56 1.75 10.85 -0.69
N ILE A 57 1.95 10.35 0.53
CA ILE A 57 3.15 9.61 0.90
C ILE A 57 3.06 8.22 0.27
N LEU A 58 4.04 7.88 -0.55
CA LEU A 58 4.15 6.53 -1.12
C LEU A 58 4.29 5.50 0.00
N GLY A 59 3.55 4.41 -0.13
CA GLY A 59 3.59 3.32 0.85
C GLY A 59 2.51 3.39 1.93
N ILE A 60 1.75 4.47 2.05
CA ILE A 60 0.60 4.50 2.95
C ILE A 60 -0.57 3.77 2.32
N GLY A 61 -1.07 2.74 3.03
CA GLY A 61 -2.21 1.92 2.64
C GLY A 61 -3.51 2.34 3.30
N GLU A 62 -3.51 2.58 4.61
CA GLU A 62 -4.70 3.00 5.36
C GLU A 62 -4.37 4.05 6.42
N ILE A 63 -5.33 4.91 6.69
CA ILE A 63 -5.26 5.94 7.73
C ILE A 63 -6.51 5.83 8.59
N PHE A 64 -6.30 5.76 9.89
CA PHE A 64 -7.37 5.78 10.89
C PHE A 64 -7.31 7.11 11.64
N LEU A 65 -8.40 7.84 11.61
CA LEU A 65 -8.55 9.13 12.27
C LEU A 65 -9.40 8.97 13.52
N LYS A 66 -8.88 9.41 14.64
CA LYS A 66 -9.57 9.48 15.92
C LYS A 66 -9.14 10.76 16.63
N ASN A 67 -10.06 11.43 17.34
CA ASN A 67 -9.69 12.60 18.11
C ASN A 67 -8.59 12.26 19.12
N GLY A 68 -7.50 13.02 19.09
CA GLY A 68 -6.29 12.77 19.86
C GLY A 68 -5.27 11.84 19.20
N SER A 69 -5.61 11.14 18.09
CA SER A 69 -4.66 10.27 17.41
C SER A 69 -4.94 10.08 15.92
N VAL A 70 -3.86 9.84 15.19
CA VAL A 70 -3.89 9.39 13.78
C VAL A 70 -3.08 8.12 13.69
N SER A 71 -3.64 7.08 13.11
CA SER A 71 -2.91 5.85 12.87
C SER A 71 -2.71 5.61 11.38
N VAL A 72 -1.56 5.08 11.04
CA VAL A 72 -1.15 4.84 9.66
C VAL A 72 -0.74 3.39 9.50
N VAL A 73 -1.22 2.75 8.44
CA VAL A 73 -0.77 1.44 7.99
C VAL A 73 0.03 1.60 6.71
N LYS A 74 1.25 1.07 6.69
CA LYS A 74 2.09 1.06 5.49
C LYS A 74 2.02 -0.28 4.75
N GLY A 75 2.41 -0.26 3.48
CA GLY A 75 2.69 -1.48 2.73
C GLY A 75 3.95 -2.19 3.26
N ASP A 76 3.99 -3.52 3.17
CA ASP A 76 5.06 -4.36 3.76
C ASP A 76 6.45 -4.01 3.24
N ALA A 77 6.56 -3.68 1.96
CA ALA A 77 7.84 -3.39 1.30
C ALA A 77 8.38 -1.96 1.54
N TYR A 78 7.68 -1.15 2.34
CA TYR A 78 8.11 0.21 2.67
C TYR A 78 8.72 0.29 4.06
N ASP A 79 9.66 1.19 4.25
CA ASP A 79 10.36 1.39 5.51
C ASP A 79 9.83 2.59 6.29
N TRP A 80 9.62 2.42 7.60
CA TRP A 80 9.19 3.52 8.48
C TRP A 80 10.19 4.67 8.58
N GLU A 81 11.47 4.39 8.37
CA GLU A 81 12.52 5.41 8.39
C GLU A 81 12.31 6.48 7.32
N ILE A 82 11.59 6.13 6.24
CA ILE A 82 11.25 7.05 5.15
C ILE A 82 9.87 7.66 5.35
N ILE A 83 8.90 6.87 5.80
CA ILE A 83 7.50 7.31 5.95
C ILE A 83 7.31 8.17 7.21
N GLU A 84 7.83 7.74 8.36
CA GLU A 84 7.55 8.38 9.66
C GLU A 84 7.94 9.85 9.73
N PRO A 85 9.12 10.30 9.24
CA PRO A 85 9.45 11.72 9.24
C PRO A 85 8.47 12.58 8.44
N GLN A 86 7.94 12.05 7.34
CA GLN A 86 6.97 12.75 6.51
C GLN A 86 5.61 12.83 7.20
N VAL A 87 5.17 11.75 7.87
CA VAL A 87 3.94 11.73 8.67
C VAL A 87 4.01 12.76 9.79
N ILE A 88 5.11 12.77 10.56
CA ILE A 88 5.31 13.74 11.64
C ILE A 88 5.30 15.18 11.10
N PHE A 89 6.02 15.44 10.02
CA PHE A 89 6.05 16.74 9.37
C PHE A 89 4.64 17.23 8.98
N ILE A 90 3.84 16.38 8.34
CA ILE A 90 2.46 16.71 7.96
C ILE A 90 1.62 17.03 9.21
N LEU A 91 1.66 16.15 10.21
CA LEU A 91 0.85 16.32 11.42
C LEU A 91 1.22 17.60 12.16
N GLU A 92 2.50 17.88 12.36
CA GLU A 92 2.96 19.09 13.08
C GLU A 92 2.65 20.37 12.29
N SER A 93 2.81 20.35 10.97
CA SER A 93 2.49 21.50 10.11
C SER A 93 0.99 21.81 10.09
N LEU A 94 0.15 20.78 9.92
CA LEU A 94 -1.30 20.98 9.83
C LEU A 94 -1.97 21.26 11.18
N ILE A 95 -1.42 20.78 12.29
CA ILE A 95 -1.86 21.21 13.63
C ILE A 95 -1.68 22.73 13.83
N GLN A 96 -0.60 23.29 13.27
CA GLN A 96 -0.34 24.74 13.35
C GLN A 96 -1.18 25.52 12.35
N ASN A 97 -1.35 25.00 11.14
CA ASN A 97 -2.14 25.63 10.08
C ASN A 97 -2.81 24.57 9.19
N PRO A 98 -4.11 24.27 9.39
CA PRO A 98 -4.84 23.28 8.60
C PRO A 98 -4.92 23.58 7.10
N ASP A 99 -4.76 24.83 6.71
CA ASP A 99 -4.80 25.26 5.31
C ASP A 99 -3.41 25.33 4.66
N ALA A 100 -2.37 24.84 5.34
CA ALA A 100 -1.01 24.87 4.79
C ALA A 100 -0.89 23.99 3.54
N GLU A 101 -0.33 24.56 2.48
CA GLU A 101 0.10 23.78 1.32
C GLU A 101 1.43 23.09 1.65
N LEU A 102 1.41 21.74 1.62
CA LEU A 102 2.58 20.94 1.95
C LEU A 102 3.18 20.33 0.69
N PHE A 103 4.47 20.54 0.50
CA PHE A 103 5.27 19.92 -0.55
C PHE A 103 6.03 18.74 0.07
N LEU A 104 5.71 17.53 -0.40
CA LEU A 104 6.36 16.31 0.04
C LEU A 104 7.42 15.91 -0.98
N GLU A 105 8.64 15.72 -0.51
CA GLU A 105 9.67 15.09 -1.33
C GLU A 105 9.52 13.57 -1.22
N ASN A 106 8.94 12.95 -2.23
CA ASN A 106 8.97 11.49 -2.35
C ASN A 106 10.39 11.07 -2.72
N LYS A 107 11.15 10.58 -1.74
CA LYS A 107 12.45 9.95 -2.02
C LYS A 107 12.20 8.65 -2.80
N GLU A 108 12.80 8.56 -3.97
CA GLU A 108 12.83 7.29 -4.71
C GLU A 108 13.65 6.28 -3.92
N GLU A 109 12.98 5.27 -3.40
CA GLU A 109 13.63 4.11 -2.82
C GLU A 109 14.12 3.17 -3.93
N SER A 110 15.20 2.44 -3.67
CA SER A 110 15.57 1.31 -4.51
C SER A 110 14.40 0.32 -4.59
N PRO A 111 14.11 -0.24 -5.77
CA PRO A 111 13.05 -1.22 -5.92
C PRO A 111 13.21 -2.38 -4.94
N LYS A 112 12.14 -2.73 -4.23
CA LYS A 112 12.10 -3.78 -3.21
C LYS A 112 10.86 -4.65 -3.39
N CYS A 113 11.04 -5.95 -3.28
CA CYS A 113 9.95 -6.93 -3.30
C CYS A 113 10.11 -7.89 -2.12
N ILE A 114 9.06 -8.04 -1.34
CA ILE A 114 8.98 -9.02 -0.25
C ILE A 114 8.02 -10.13 -0.67
N VAL A 115 8.44 -11.36 -0.55
CA VAL A 115 7.61 -12.52 -0.85
C VAL A 115 7.01 -13.07 0.43
N MET A 116 5.67 -13.08 0.49
CA MET A 116 4.91 -13.69 1.57
C MET A 116 4.46 -15.09 1.14
N ARG A 117 4.77 -16.09 1.96
CA ARG A 117 4.34 -17.47 1.77
C ARG A 117 3.14 -17.76 2.66
N TYR A 118 2.14 -18.43 2.12
CA TYR A 118 0.94 -18.82 2.87
C TYR A 118 0.93 -20.31 3.17
N LEU A 119 0.10 -20.70 4.12
CA LEU A 119 -0.17 -22.12 4.40
C LEU A 119 -0.67 -22.89 3.17
N ASN A 120 -1.33 -22.21 2.24
CA ASN A 120 -1.64 -22.76 0.92
C ASN A 120 -0.37 -22.78 0.06
N PRO A 121 0.20 -23.95 -0.25
CA PRO A 121 1.46 -24.06 -0.98
C PRO A 121 1.38 -23.57 -2.44
N PHE A 122 0.18 -23.31 -2.94
CA PHE A 122 -0.05 -22.78 -4.29
C PHE A 122 -0.20 -21.26 -4.34
N CYS A 123 -0.18 -20.58 -3.19
CA CYS A 123 -0.39 -19.13 -3.09
C CYS A 123 0.87 -18.43 -2.57
N ARG A 124 1.26 -17.35 -3.24
CA ARG A 124 2.27 -16.38 -2.77
C ARG A 124 1.81 -14.95 -3.05
N SER A 125 2.18 -14.03 -2.16
CA SER A 125 1.99 -12.61 -2.35
C SER A 125 3.33 -11.92 -2.51
N TYR A 126 3.43 -11.05 -3.50
CA TYR A 126 4.61 -10.26 -3.83
C TYR A 126 4.31 -8.80 -3.49
N HIS A 127 4.87 -8.32 -2.38
CA HIS A 127 4.69 -6.96 -1.90
C HIS A 127 5.82 -6.08 -2.45
N LEU A 128 5.44 -5.03 -3.17
CA LEU A 128 6.37 -4.13 -3.85
C LEU A 128 6.36 -2.75 -3.20
N ASN A 129 7.50 -2.08 -3.18
CA ASN A 129 7.58 -0.66 -2.85
C ASN A 129 7.30 0.22 -4.10
N ARG A 130 6.32 -0.20 -4.88
CA ARG A 130 5.79 0.51 -6.06
C ARG A 130 4.28 0.36 -6.06
N LEU A 131 3.61 1.42 -6.52
CA LEU A 131 2.17 1.36 -6.74
C LEU A 131 1.88 0.35 -7.86
N VAL A 132 1.11 -0.69 -7.52
CA VAL A 132 0.69 -1.74 -8.47
C VAL A 132 -0.69 -1.40 -9.02
N TYR A 133 -1.65 -1.17 -8.13
CA TYR A 133 -3.02 -0.88 -8.53
C TYR A 133 -3.65 0.19 -7.63
N PRO A 134 -4.00 1.37 -8.16
CA PRO A 134 -4.54 2.47 -7.36
C PRO A 134 -6.01 2.30 -6.98
N GLY A 135 -6.69 1.24 -7.44
CA GLY A 135 -8.10 0.99 -7.23
C GLY A 135 -8.41 0.15 -5.99
N ASN A 136 -9.70 -0.23 -5.84
CA ASN A 136 -10.15 -1.15 -4.79
C ASN A 136 -9.45 -2.50 -4.93
N SER A 137 -8.60 -2.81 -3.98
CA SER A 137 -7.61 -3.89 -4.01
C SER A 137 -8.15 -5.30 -3.75
N TRP A 138 -9.44 -5.54 -3.79
CA TRP A 138 -10.01 -6.86 -3.47
C TRP A 138 -10.71 -7.50 -4.66
N GLY A 139 -10.19 -7.32 -5.85
CA GLY A 139 -10.68 -8.01 -7.04
C GLY A 139 -9.75 -9.16 -7.40
N SER A 140 -10.22 -10.40 -7.32
CA SER A 140 -9.58 -11.51 -8.01
C SER A 140 -9.66 -11.23 -9.51
N ILE A 141 -8.51 -11.07 -10.16
CA ILE A 141 -8.45 -10.93 -11.62
C ILE A 141 -8.41 -12.35 -12.18
N LEU A 142 -9.55 -13.02 -12.11
CA LEU A 142 -9.81 -14.26 -12.84
C LEU A 142 -10.03 -13.94 -14.32
N GLU A 143 -10.09 -14.96 -15.16
CA GLU A 143 -10.30 -14.86 -16.64
C GLU A 143 -11.48 -13.95 -17.04
N GLU A 144 -12.45 -13.75 -16.13
CA GLU A 144 -13.65 -12.94 -16.34
C GLU A 144 -13.49 -11.43 -16.05
N TYR A 145 -12.35 -10.98 -15.48
CA TYR A 145 -12.17 -9.56 -15.17
C TYR A 145 -11.58 -8.83 -16.38
N PRO A 146 -12.28 -7.83 -16.95
CA PRO A 146 -11.80 -7.14 -18.12
C PRO A 146 -10.54 -6.32 -17.81
N THR A 147 -9.45 -6.58 -18.56
CA THR A 147 -8.19 -5.84 -18.43
C THR A 147 -8.28 -4.42 -18.98
N GLU A 148 -9.36 -4.06 -19.66
CA GLU A 148 -9.59 -2.72 -20.21
C GLU A 148 -9.67 -1.63 -19.13
N LYS A 149 -9.94 -2.01 -17.89
CA LYS A 149 -9.95 -1.09 -16.74
C LYS A 149 -8.58 -0.88 -16.11
N LEU A 150 -7.57 -1.64 -16.53
CA LEU A 150 -6.21 -1.52 -16.05
C LEU A 150 -5.44 -0.57 -16.97
N GLU A 151 -4.61 0.27 -16.35
CA GLU A 151 -3.67 1.14 -17.06
C GLU A 151 -2.31 0.49 -17.20
N SER A 152 -1.54 0.88 -18.21
CA SER A 152 -0.13 0.47 -18.30
C SER A 152 0.69 1.11 -17.16
N PRO A 153 1.69 0.41 -16.61
CA PRO A 153 2.23 -0.88 -17.08
C PRO A 153 1.52 -2.11 -16.49
N ILE A 154 0.62 -1.95 -15.51
CA ILE A 154 0.02 -3.10 -14.82
C ILE A 154 -0.86 -3.96 -15.74
N LYS A 155 -1.53 -3.34 -16.72
CA LYS A 155 -2.28 -4.07 -17.74
C LYS A 155 -1.40 -5.10 -18.46
N GLU A 156 -0.22 -4.69 -18.89
CA GLU A 156 0.73 -5.54 -19.60
C GLU A 156 1.27 -6.67 -18.69
N VAL A 157 1.50 -6.36 -17.40
CA VAL A 157 1.84 -7.38 -16.38
C VAL A 157 0.78 -8.46 -16.34
N VAL A 158 -0.47 -8.05 -16.15
CA VAL A 158 -1.60 -8.99 -16.00
C VAL A 158 -1.82 -9.81 -17.28
N GLU A 159 -1.73 -9.20 -18.44
CA GLU A 159 -1.88 -9.90 -19.73
C GLU A 159 -0.78 -10.94 -19.95
N LYS A 160 0.49 -10.60 -19.65
CA LYS A 160 1.60 -11.55 -19.69
C LYS A 160 1.42 -12.70 -18.70
N LEU A 161 1.05 -12.38 -17.45
CA LEU A 161 0.84 -13.39 -16.41
C LEU A 161 -0.34 -14.33 -16.76
N ARG A 162 -1.44 -13.79 -17.28
CA ARG A 162 -2.60 -14.60 -17.74
C ARG A 162 -2.27 -15.48 -18.93
N GLY A 163 -1.44 -15.00 -19.86
CA GLY A 163 -0.98 -15.79 -21.00
C GLY A 163 -0.13 -16.99 -20.61
N SER A 164 0.36 -17.03 -19.38
CA SER A 164 1.15 -18.13 -18.86
C SER A 164 0.25 -19.24 -18.33
N LYS A 165 0.52 -20.48 -18.73
CA LYS A 165 -0.13 -21.68 -18.15
C LYS A 165 0.29 -21.96 -16.70
N MET A 166 1.32 -21.28 -16.23
CA MET A 166 1.87 -21.44 -14.87
C MET A 166 1.00 -20.80 -13.81
N ILE A 167 0.19 -19.80 -14.17
CA ILE A 167 -0.59 -19.00 -13.22
C ILE A 167 -2.07 -19.27 -13.42
N ARG A 168 -2.75 -19.61 -12.33
CA ARG A 168 -4.17 -19.90 -12.28
C ARG A 168 -5.01 -18.69 -11.89
N SER A 169 -4.48 -17.85 -10.98
CA SER A 169 -5.18 -16.66 -10.50
C SER A 169 -4.20 -15.57 -10.11
N ILE A 170 -4.61 -14.32 -10.33
CA ILE A 170 -3.88 -13.12 -9.97
C ILE A 170 -4.84 -12.20 -9.23
N THR A 171 -4.40 -11.65 -8.11
CA THR A 171 -5.09 -10.56 -7.41
C THR A 171 -4.12 -9.39 -7.27
N LEU A 172 -4.59 -8.19 -7.56
CA LEU A 172 -3.80 -6.97 -7.40
C LEU A 172 -4.21 -6.25 -6.13
N GLY A 173 -3.25 -5.93 -5.30
CA GLY A 173 -3.38 -4.98 -4.22
C GLY A 173 -2.75 -3.64 -4.60
N MET A 174 -2.86 -2.65 -3.72
CA MET A 174 -2.25 -1.34 -3.95
C MET A 174 -0.72 -1.45 -4.15
N TYR A 175 -0.09 -2.30 -3.38
CA TYR A 175 1.35 -2.54 -3.38
C TYR A 175 1.69 -4.04 -3.46
N SER A 176 0.75 -4.88 -3.89
CA SER A 176 0.95 -6.32 -3.95
C SER A 176 0.40 -6.98 -5.20
N ILE A 177 0.99 -8.11 -5.54
CA ILE A 177 0.50 -9.03 -6.56
C ILE A 177 0.40 -10.39 -5.89
N ASP A 178 -0.84 -10.89 -5.71
CA ASP A 178 -1.08 -12.22 -5.18
C ASP A 178 -1.25 -13.20 -6.34
N ILE A 179 -0.56 -14.31 -6.26
CA ILE A 179 -0.54 -15.32 -7.31
C ILE A 179 -0.94 -16.67 -6.74
N ILE A 180 -1.86 -17.34 -7.43
CA ILE A 180 -2.12 -18.76 -7.27
C ILE A 180 -1.54 -19.47 -8.49
N LYS A 181 -0.53 -20.31 -8.28
CA LYS A 181 0.09 -21.08 -9.35
C LYS A 181 -0.74 -22.31 -9.75
N SER A 182 -0.56 -22.76 -10.98
CA SER A 182 -1.01 -24.07 -11.42
C SER A 182 -0.27 -25.19 -10.68
N ARG A 183 -0.93 -26.35 -10.49
CA ARG A 183 -0.35 -27.49 -9.79
C ARG A 183 0.81 -28.14 -10.55
N ASP A 184 0.85 -27.96 -11.86
CA ASP A 184 1.79 -28.60 -12.77
C ASP A 184 3.17 -27.92 -12.82
N TYR A 185 3.35 -26.81 -12.10
CA TYR A 185 4.57 -26.02 -12.14
C TYR A 185 5.15 -25.82 -10.73
N GLU A 186 6.46 -25.72 -10.64
CA GLU A 186 7.13 -25.37 -9.38
C GLU A 186 7.22 -23.85 -9.21
N TRP A 187 7.41 -23.41 -7.95
CA TRP A 187 7.53 -21.96 -7.68
C TRP A 187 8.77 -21.33 -8.31
N GLU A 188 9.84 -22.08 -8.50
CA GLU A 188 11.06 -21.62 -9.15
C GLU A 188 10.81 -21.17 -10.59
N ASP A 189 9.99 -21.92 -11.33
CA ASP A 189 9.59 -21.57 -12.69
C ASP A 189 8.70 -20.33 -12.71
N VAL A 190 7.69 -20.29 -11.82
CA VAL A 190 6.76 -19.17 -11.69
C VAL A 190 7.50 -17.89 -11.29
N GLU A 191 8.41 -17.97 -10.32
CA GLU A 191 9.17 -16.81 -9.86
C GLU A 191 10.16 -16.31 -10.92
N THR A 192 10.82 -17.21 -11.63
CA THR A 192 11.69 -16.83 -12.74
C THR A 192 10.93 -16.07 -13.81
N PHE A 193 9.75 -16.56 -14.17
CA PHE A 193 8.86 -15.89 -15.12
C PHE A 193 8.36 -14.54 -14.58
N LEU A 194 7.82 -14.50 -13.35
CA LEU A 194 7.36 -13.27 -12.71
C LEU A 194 8.47 -12.22 -12.64
N LYS A 195 9.66 -12.64 -12.27
CA LYS A 195 10.87 -11.81 -12.25
C LYS A 195 11.13 -11.16 -13.60
N SER A 196 11.07 -11.93 -14.68
CA SER A 196 11.29 -11.38 -16.02
C SER A 196 10.26 -10.34 -16.40
N VAL A 197 8.98 -10.59 -16.06
CA VAL A 197 7.87 -9.67 -16.32
C VAL A 197 7.99 -8.39 -15.52
N LEU A 198 8.29 -8.47 -14.23
CA LEU A 198 8.44 -7.30 -13.36
C LEU A 198 9.66 -6.46 -13.74
N LYS A 199 10.79 -7.11 -14.07
CA LYS A 199 12.00 -6.42 -14.53
C LYS A 199 11.74 -5.61 -15.80
N GLU A 200 11.06 -6.21 -16.77
CA GLU A 200 10.77 -5.55 -18.04
C GLU A 200 9.84 -4.34 -17.87
N LEU A 201 8.80 -4.47 -17.03
CA LEU A 201 7.73 -3.48 -16.95
C LEU A 201 7.96 -2.39 -15.90
N PHE A 202 8.62 -2.72 -14.80
CA PHE A 202 8.87 -1.76 -13.73
C PHE A 202 10.34 -1.33 -13.62
N ASN A 203 11.21 -1.79 -14.54
CA ASN A 203 12.67 -1.65 -14.40
C ASN A 203 13.16 -2.07 -13.00
N PHE A 204 12.65 -3.20 -12.52
CA PHE A 204 12.81 -3.68 -11.16
C PHE A 204 14.02 -4.61 -11.08
N PRO A 205 15.16 -4.23 -10.48
CA PRO A 205 16.24 -5.15 -10.22
C PRO A 205 15.81 -6.14 -9.13
N ILE A 206 15.65 -7.40 -9.52
CA ILE A 206 15.09 -8.45 -8.64
C ILE A 206 16.14 -9.07 -7.71
N GLU A 207 17.24 -8.45 -7.58
CA GLU A 207 18.32 -8.92 -6.70
C GLU A 207 17.98 -8.84 -5.20
N ASN A 208 16.92 -8.12 -4.84
CA ASN A 208 16.52 -7.84 -3.46
C ASN A 208 15.19 -8.52 -3.07
N VAL A 209 14.98 -9.79 -3.43
CA VAL A 209 13.86 -10.55 -2.88
C VAL A 209 14.19 -10.98 -1.47
N LEU A 210 13.66 -10.28 -0.48
CA LEU A 210 13.71 -10.73 0.90
C LEU A 210 12.62 -11.77 1.13
N GLU A 211 13.01 -12.99 1.51
CA GLU A 211 12.07 -13.99 1.99
C GLU A 211 11.70 -13.64 3.43
N CYS A 212 10.48 -13.19 3.68
CA CYS A 212 9.93 -13.22 5.03
C CYS A 212 9.49 -14.66 5.31
N LEU A 213 10.18 -15.32 6.22
CA LEU A 213 9.70 -16.55 6.83
C LEU A 213 8.63 -16.17 7.87
N ASP A 214 7.53 -16.92 7.89
CA ASP A 214 6.41 -16.81 8.86
C ASP A 214 6.85 -16.79 10.32
#